data_d45d14e060ebf27f0736c3c10341b170
#
_entry.id   d45d14e060ebf27f0736c3c10341b170
#
_cell.length_a   1.000
_cell.length_b   1.000
_cell.length_c   1.000
_cell.angle_alpha   90.00
_cell.angle_beta   90.00
_cell.angle_gamma   90.00
#
_symmetry.space_group_name_H-M   'P 1'
#
loop_
_entity.id
_entity.type
_entity.pdbx_description
1 polymer ?
#
loop_
_entity_poly.entity_id
_entity_poly.type
_entity_poly.pdbx_seq_one_letter_code
_entity_poly.pdbx_strand_id
1 'polypeptide(L)'
;DVDRMTLAEANADPTRLGCGLAERERGRTADDLWGSTIGELRARVERDGAAAWDEIVREYDRYSLYEFLRVNGWSAGAIEYFGVMNFLESDLHNAFVEVLREELGGAYVDMQEIVGGMDLLPAAFYRKLQAEIRLGAEVFAIDQDPAGVTVHVKTEAGRFTERGDYAVCTLPFSVLRHVEALAPFSRAKQRAIRQLTYHASTKILFQVRERIWETEDGILGGATVTDLPIRRMN
;
A
#
# COMPACT_ATOMS: atom_id res chain seq x y z
N ASP A 1 9.75 30.03 7.34
CA ASP A 1 9.45 30.19 5.92
C ASP A 1 9.38 28.80 5.30
N VAL A 2 8.27 28.50 4.62
CA VAL A 2 8.13 27.28 3.83
C VAL A 2 8.54 27.64 2.42
N ASP A 3 9.62 27.03 1.91
CA ASP A 3 10.00 27.23 0.50
C ASP A 3 9.01 26.41 -0.36
N ARG A 4 8.18 27.12 -1.10
CA ARG A 4 7.21 26.55 -2.03
C ARG A 4 7.81 26.49 -3.42
N MET A 5 7.73 25.34 -4.05
CA MET A 5 8.16 25.18 -5.44
C MET A 5 7.19 24.25 -6.19
N THR A 6 7.12 24.44 -7.48
CA THR A 6 6.38 23.53 -8.35
C THR A 6 7.17 22.23 -8.54
N LEU A 7 6.49 21.14 -8.94
CA LEU A 7 7.14 19.90 -9.30
C LEU A 7 8.20 20.10 -10.41
N ALA A 8 7.91 20.98 -11.36
CA ALA A 8 8.85 21.32 -12.44
C ALA A 8 10.14 21.96 -11.90
N GLU A 9 10.02 22.90 -10.95
CA GLU A 9 11.18 23.54 -10.31
C GLU A 9 11.96 22.54 -9.45
N ALA A 10 11.27 21.68 -8.68
CA ALA A 10 11.90 20.64 -7.88
C ALA A 10 12.65 19.61 -8.76
N ASN A 11 12.11 19.26 -9.90
CA ASN A 11 12.76 18.36 -10.86
C ASN A 11 13.92 19.04 -11.60
N ALA A 12 13.84 20.34 -11.86
CA ALA A 12 14.92 21.09 -12.48
C ALA A 12 16.14 21.26 -11.56
N ASP A 13 15.90 21.42 -10.25
CA ASP A 13 16.95 21.51 -9.24
C ASP A 13 16.55 20.77 -7.94
N PRO A 14 16.71 19.42 -7.90
CA PRO A 14 16.40 18.63 -6.72
C PRO A 14 17.22 19.00 -5.48
N THR A 15 18.32 19.74 -5.62
CA THR A 15 19.14 20.15 -4.48
C THR A 15 18.41 21.14 -3.56
N ARG A 16 17.41 21.84 -4.07
CA ARG A 16 16.55 22.74 -3.29
C ARG A 16 15.68 21.99 -2.26
N LEU A 17 15.46 20.70 -2.46
CA LEU A 17 14.76 19.85 -1.49
C LEU A 17 15.61 19.47 -0.27
N GLY A 18 16.87 19.89 -0.23
CA GLY A 18 17.78 19.60 0.87
C GLY A 18 18.28 18.16 0.92
N CYS A 19 17.88 17.31 -0.02
CA CYS A 19 18.35 15.93 -0.12
C CYS A 19 19.82 15.88 -0.53
N GLY A 20 20.63 15.12 0.20
CA GLY A 20 22.07 14.99 -0.05
C GLY A 20 22.41 14.09 -1.24
N LEU A 21 22.09 14.53 -2.47
CA LEU A 21 22.36 13.78 -3.70
C LEU A 21 23.85 13.64 -3.99
N ALA A 22 24.28 12.43 -4.35
CA ALA A 22 25.62 12.21 -4.87
C ALA A 22 25.80 12.86 -6.24
N GLU A 23 27.04 13.16 -6.65
CA GLU A 23 27.34 13.86 -7.90
C GLU A 23 26.69 13.20 -9.14
N ARG A 24 26.73 11.87 -9.22
CA ARG A 24 26.13 11.09 -10.32
C ARG A 24 24.57 11.10 -10.35
N GLU A 25 23.94 11.55 -9.27
CA GLU A 25 22.49 11.61 -9.12
C GLU A 25 21.95 13.01 -9.40
N ARG A 26 22.80 14.02 -9.35
CA ARG A 26 22.43 15.41 -9.60
C ARG A 26 21.96 15.61 -11.02
N GLY A 27 20.95 16.47 -11.19
CA GLY A 27 20.33 16.76 -12.49
C GLY A 27 19.44 15.64 -13.03
N ARG A 28 19.14 14.63 -12.22
CA ARG A 28 18.19 13.57 -12.56
C ARG A 28 16.95 13.66 -11.67
N THR A 29 15.79 13.41 -12.24
CA THR A 29 14.55 13.30 -11.47
C THR A 29 14.52 11.98 -10.70
N ALA A 30 13.63 11.89 -9.70
CA ALA A 30 13.39 10.64 -8.96
C ALA A 30 12.96 9.51 -9.92
N ASP A 31 12.12 9.83 -10.90
CA ASP A 31 11.62 8.89 -11.91
C ASP A 31 12.73 8.45 -12.88
N ASP A 32 13.64 9.35 -13.28
CA ASP A 32 14.80 8.98 -14.11
C ASP A 32 15.74 8.01 -13.39
N LEU A 33 15.99 8.27 -12.10
CA LEU A 33 16.79 7.38 -11.27
C LEU A 33 16.13 6.01 -11.15
N TRP A 34 14.85 5.97 -10.84
CA TRP A 34 14.07 4.74 -10.71
C TRP A 34 13.99 3.99 -12.03
N GLY A 35 13.52 4.63 -13.10
CA GLY A 35 13.36 4.03 -14.42
C GLY A 35 14.64 3.39 -14.93
N SER A 36 15.80 4.05 -14.75
CA SER A 36 17.09 3.48 -15.14
C SER A 36 17.52 2.30 -14.28
N THR A 37 17.15 2.28 -12.99
CA THR A 37 17.50 1.20 -12.06
C THR A 37 16.71 -0.08 -12.34
N ILE A 38 15.42 0.04 -12.68
CA ILE A 38 14.56 -1.12 -12.97
C ILE A 38 14.47 -1.46 -14.47
N GLY A 39 15.14 -0.71 -15.35
CA GLY A 39 14.99 -0.81 -16.81
C GLY A 39 15.24 -2.22 -17.34
N GLU A 40 16.25 -2.92 -16.83
CA GLU A 40 16.53 -4.31 -17.23
C GLU A 40 15.42 -5.27 -16.76
N LEU A 41 14.92 -5.08 -15.54
CA LEU A 41 13.82 -5.90 -15.01
C LEU A 41 12.53 -5.65 -15.78
N ARG A 42 12.23 -4.40 -16.14
CA ARG A 42 11.13 -4.04 -17.02
C ARG A 42 11.23 -4.76 -18.35
N ALA A 43 12.39 -4.69 -19.01
CA ALA A 43 12.62 -5.36 -20.29
C ALA A 43 12.48 -6.88 -20.18
N ARG A 44 12.89 -7.50 -19.06
CA ARG A 44 12.66 -8.94 -18.80
C ARG A 44 11.18 -9.27 -18.72
N VAL A 45 10.40 -8.49 -17.95
CA VAL A 45 8.95 -8.72 -17.82
C VAL A 45 8.22 -8.52 -19.14
N GLU A 46 8.57 -7.49 -19.90
CA GLU A 46 7.98 -7.23 -21.23
C GLU A 46 8.27 -8.37 -22.23
N ARG A 47 9.46 -8.94 -22.18
CA ARG A 47 9.85 -10.03 -23.09
C ARG A 47 9.28 -11.39 -22.70
N ASP A 48 9.36 -11.74 -21.42
CA ASP A 48 9.17 -13.11 -20.93
C ASP A 48 7.88 -13.28 -20.11
N GLY A 49 7.16 -12.19 -19.82
CA GLY A 49 5.86 -12.19 -19.14
C GLY A 49 5.92 -12.87 -17.76
N ALA A 50 5.00 -13.80 -17.54
CA ALA A 50 4.89 -14.49 -16.24
C ALA A 50 6.15 -15.26 -15.83
N ALA A 51 6.89 -15.83 -16.80
CA ALA A 51 8.13 -16.59 -16.51
C ALA A 51 9.22 -15.71 -15.90
N ALA A 52 9.30 -14.42 -16.29
CA ALA A 52 10.25 -13.48 -15.71
C ALA A 52 10.03 -13.29 -14.20
N TRP A 53 8.78 -13.31 -13.75
CA TRP A 53 8.46 -13.11 -12.33
C TRP A 53 8.98 -14.21 -11.42
N ASP A 54 8.99 -15.46 -11.86
CA ASP A 54 9.52 -16.57 -11.06
C ASP A 54 11.04 -16.42 -10.83
N GLU A 55 11.74 -15.87 -11.81
CA GLU A 55 13.17 -15.58 -11.70
C GLU A 55 13.41 -14.34 -10.84
N ILE A 56 12.67 -13.25 -11.08
CA ILE A 56 12.77 -12.00 -10.31
C ILE A 56 12.52 -12.27 -8.82
N VAL A 57 11.48 -13.05 -8.48
CA VAL A 57 11.20 -13.43 -7.09
C VAL A 57 12.38 -14.18 -6.49
N ARG A 58 12.92 -15.21 -7.16
CA ARG A 58 14.07 -15.98 -6.65
C ARG A 58 15.31 -15.12 -6.42
N GLU A 59 15.49 -14.09 -7.22
CA GLU A 59 16.68 -13.24 -7.22
C GLU A 59 16.56 -12.09 -6.19
N TYR A 60 15.38 -11.49 -6.07
CA TYR A 60 15.19 -10.22 -5.38
C TYR A 60 14.23 -10.24 -4.18
N ASP A 61 13.46 -11.31 -3.92
CA ASP A 61 12.47 -11.36 -2.82
C ASP A 61 13.08 -11.17 -1.42
N ARG A 62 14.39 -11.36 -1.30
CA ARG A 62 15.17 -11.13 -0.06
C ARG A 62 15.42 -9.66 0.27
N TYR A 63 15.19 -8.76 -0.68
CA TYR A 63 15.46 -7.33 -0.50
C TYR A 63 14.18 -6.55 -0.18
N SER A 64 14.29 -5.64 0.79
CA SER A 64 13.38 -4.51 0.86
C SER A 64 13.67 -3.53 -0.28
N LEU A 65 12.73 -2.62 -0.57
CA LEU A 65 12.97 -1.55 -1.55
C LEU A 65 14.22 -0.75 -1.19
N TYR A 66 14.38 -0.38 0.09
CA TYR A 66 15.56 0.34 0.58
C TYR A 66 16.86 -0.41 0.27
N GLU A 67 16.93 -1.71 0.61
CA GLU A 67 18.12 -2.53 0.38
C GLU A 67 18.41 -2.69 -1.12
N PHE A 68 17.39 -2.88 -1.94
CA PHE A 68 17.53 -2.93 -3.40
C PHE A 68 18.15 -1.64 -3.96
N LEU A 69 17.66 -0.48 -3.56
CA LEU A 69 18.21 0.81 -3.98
C LEU A 69 19.66 0.97 -3.51
N ARG A 70 19.96 0.58 -2.26
CA ARG A 70 21.32 0.64 -1.70
C ARG A 70 22.32 -0.24 -2.47
N VAL A 71 21.97 -1.50 -2.79
CA VAL A 71 22.86 -2.39 -3.53
C VAL A 71 23.05 -1.97 -4.98
N ASN A 72 22.07 -1.24 -5.55
CA ASN A 72 22.19 -0.59 -6.86
C ASN A 72 22.90 0.78 -6.81
N GLY A 73 23.50 1.10 -5.67
CA GLY A 73 24.42 2.22 -5.53
C GLY A 73 23.78 3.56 -5.26
N TRP A 74 22.49 3.61 -4.90
CA TRP A 74 21.86 4.87 -4.54
C TRP A 74 22.42 5.45 -3.23
N SER A 75 22.61 6.77 -3.21
CA SER A 75 22.94 7.48 -1.97
C SER A 75 21.72 7.53 -1.03
N ALA A 76 21.96 7.80 0.26
CA ALA A 76 20.88 8.00 1.21
C ALA A 76 19.99 9.17 0.79
N GLY A 77 20.58 10.26 0.27
CA GLY A 77 19.81 11.41 -0.21
C GLY A 77 18.95 11.12 -1.44
N ALA A 78 19.43 10.25 -2.36
CA ALA A 78 18.61 9.84 -3.51
C ALA A 78 17.42 8.96 -3.08
N ILE A 79 17.59 8.11 -2.08
CA ILE A 79 16.51 7.27 -1.54
C ILE A 79 15.47 8.16 -0.83
N GLU A 80 15.93 9.14 -0.05
CA GLU A 80 15.04 10.12 0.60
C GLU A 80 14.26 10.92 -0.45
N TYR A 81 14.96 11.47 -1.45
CA TYR A 81 14.36 12.20 -2.57
C TYR A 81 13.29 11.36 -3.28
N PHE A 82 13.61 10.12 -3.63
CA PHE A 82 12.68 9.19 -4.27
C PHE A 82 11.48 8.88 -3.39
N GLY A 83 11.71 8.60 -2.10
CA GLY A 83 10.66 8.30 -1.14
C GLY A 83 9.67 9.46 -1.00
N VAL A 84 10.17 10.69 -0.84
CA VAL A 84 9.34 11.91 -0.71
C VAL A 84 8.56 12.16 -2.00
N MET A 85 9.23 12.16 -3.15
CA MET A 85 8.60 12.52 -4.44
C MET A 85 7.57 11.50 -4.91
N ASN A 86 7.77 10.22 -4.62
CA ASN A 86 6.88 9.13 -5.04
C ASN A 86 5.98 8.59 -3.92
N PHE A 87 5.98 9.23 -2.74
CA PHE A 87 5.19 8.80 -1.57
C PHE A 87 5.50 7.39 -1.06
N LEU A 88 6.72 6.93 -1.28
CA LEU A 88 7.18 5.57 -0.96
C LEU A 88 8.01 5.49 0.32
N GLU A 89 8.03 6.55 1.15
CA GLU A 89 8.81 6.54 2.40
C GLU A 89 8.39 5.42 3.35
N SER A 90 7.07 5.18 3.46
CA SER A 90 6.53 4.07 4.26
C SER A 90 6.84 2.71 3.64
N ASP A 91 7.00 2.66 2.32
CA ASP A 91 7.16 1.42 1.56
C ASP A 91 8.62 1.01 1.35
N LEU A 92 9.57 1.86 1.76
CA LEU A 92 11.01 1.56 1.67
C LEU A 92 11.38 0.24 2.37
N HIS A 93 10.61 -0.19 3.36
CA HIS A 93 10.85 -1.46 4.08
C HIS A 93 9.97 -2.62 3.58
N ASN A 94 9.10 -2.38 2.59
CA ASN A 94 8.35 -3.43 1.93
C ASN A 94 9.27 -4.27 1.02
N ALA A 95 8.79 -5.45 0.65
CA ALA A 95 9.50 -6.29 -0.31
C ALA A 95 9.63 -5.55 -1.65
N PHE A 96 10.85 -5.43 -2.17
CA PHE A 96 11.11 -4.78 -3.46
C PHE A 96 10.25 -5.36 -4.59
N VAL A 97 10.07 -6.68 -4.60
CA VAL A 97 9.31 -7.38 -5.65
C VAL A 97 7.85 -6.94 -5.67
N GLU A 98 7.27 -6.58 -4.51
CA GLU A 98 5.90 -6.07 -4.44
C GLU A 98 5.79 -4.70 -5.11
N VAL A 99 6.67 -3.77 -4.75
CA VAL A 99 6.72 -2.43 -5.37
C VAL A 99 6.94 -2.53 -6.88
N LEU A 100 7.85 -3.42 -7.31
CA LEU A 100 8.10 -3.66 -8.73
C LEU A 100 6.85 -4.21 -9.45
N ARG A 101 6.05 -5.06 -8.80
CA ARG A 101 4.81 -5.59 -9.38
C ARG A 101 3.75 -4.51 -9.55
N GLU A 102 3.60 -3.61 -8.61
CA GLU A 102 2.70 -2.45 -8.75
C GLU A 102 3.12 -1.58 -9.93
N GLU A 103 4.40 -1.24 -10.00
CA GLU A 103 4.97 -0.41 -11.07
C GLU A 103 4.77 -1.04 -12.46
N LEU A 104 5.21 -2.27 -12.63
CA LEU A 104 5.18 -2.95 -13.94
C LEU A 104 3.82 -3.59 -14.27
N GLY A 105 2.97 -3.81 -13.29
CA GLY A 105 1.62 -4.33 -13.44
C GLY A 105 0.60 -3.28 -13.88
N GLY A 106 0.99 -2.01 -13.95
CA GLY A 106 0.10 -0.93 -14.35
C GLY A 106 -1.02 -0.67 -13.35
N ALA A 107 -0.77 -0.86 -12.04
CA ALA A 107 -1.77 -0.70 -11.00
C ALA A 107 -2.42 0.69 -10.96
N TYR A 108 -1.72 1.69 -11.47
CA TYR A 108 -2.17 3.09 -11.50
C TYR A 108 -2.55 3.58 -12.91
N VAL A 109 -2.63 2.68 -13.89
CA VAL A 109 -3.05 3.00 -15.25
C VAL A 109 -4.57 2.95 -15.35
N ASP A 110 -5.18 3.97 -15.97
CA ASP A 110 -6.62 4.07 -16.19
C ASP A 110 -7.45 3.92 -14.90
N MET A 111 -7.00 4.53 -13.83
CA MET A 111 -7.73 4.54 -12.55
C MET A 111 -9.12 5.14 -12.73
N GLN A 112 -10.12 4.45 -12.20
CA GLN A 112 -11.51 4.85 -12.28
C GLN A 112 -12.13 4.91 -10.88
N GLU A 113 -13.13 5.77 -10.72
CA GLU A 113 -13.92 5.87 -9.51
C GLU A 113 -15.40 5.58 -9.80
N ILE A 114 -16.13 5.19 -8.76
CA ILE A 114 -17.58 5.00 -8.87
C ILE A 114 -18.26 6.35 -8.65
N VAL A 115 -19.02 6.78 -9.65
CA VAL A 115 -19.82 8.00 -9.53
C VAL A 115 -20.80 7.88 -8.35
N GLY A 116 -20.69 8.79 -7.41
CA GLY A 116 -21.49 8.80 -6.17
C GLY A 116 -20.78 8.19 -4.96
N GLY A 117 -19.60 7.60 -5.13
CA GLY A 117 -18.73 7.12 -4.05
C GLY A 117 -18.44 5.61 -4.11
N MET A 118 -17.26 5.24 -3.59
CA MET A 118 -16.77 3.85 -3.59
C MET A 118 -17.59 2.93 -2.67
N ASP A 119 -18.31 3.48 -1.69
CA ASP A 119 -19.23 2.75 -0.80
C ASP A 119 -20.43 2.14 -1.52
N LEU A 120 -20.75 2.62 -2.72
CA LEU A 120 -21.79 2.03 -3.56
C LEU A 120 -21.47 0.59 -3.98
N LEU A 121 -20.19 0.22 -4.07
CA LEU A 121 -19.80 -1.15 -4.40
C LEU A 121 -20.21 -2.15 -3.30
N PRO A 122 -19.76 -2.02 -2.05
CA PRO A 122 -20.20 -2.90 -0.98
C PRO A 122 -21.73 -2.81 -0.74
N ALA A 123 -22.33 -1.63 -0.92
CA ALA A 123 -23.78 -1.48 -0.82
C ALA A 123 -24.53 -2.27 -1.90
N ALA A 124 -23.99 -2.39 -3.11
CA ALA A 124 -24.60 -3.21 -4.17
C ALA A 124 -24.53 -4.71 -3.83
N PHE A 125 -23.41 -5.19 -3.27
CA PHE A 125 -23.33 -6.55 -2.75
C PHE A 125 -24.30 -6.78 -1.60
N TYR A 126 -24.35 -5.87 -0.64
CA TYR A 126 -25.26 -5.96 0.50
C TYR A 126 -26.72 -6.14 0.07
N ARG A 127 -27.18 -5.34 -0.90
CA ARG A 127 -28.56 -5.45 -1.42
C ARG A 127 -28.87 -6.83 -2.02
N LYS A 128 -27.89 -7.50 -2.61
CA LYS A 128 -28.06 -8.84 -3.21
C LYS A 128 -27.95 -9.98 -2.19
N LEU A 129 -27.12 -9.82 -1.18
CA LEU A 129 -26.79 -10.84 -0.20
C LEU A 129 -27.42 -10.59 1.18
N GLN A 130 -28.37 -9.66 1.27
CA GLN A 130 -28.93 -9.17 2.53
C GLN A 130 -29.40 -10.27 3.49
N ALA A 131 -30.01 -11.35 2.98
CA ALA A 131 -30.48 -12.46 3.81
C ALA A 131 -29.33 -13.31 4.40
N GLU A 132 -28.12 -13.19 3.89
CA GLU A 132 -26.96 -14.00 4.26
C GLU A 132 -25.92 -13.20 5.06
N ILE A 133 -26.14 -11.89 5.24
CA ILE A 133 -25.22 -10.98 5.92
C ILE A 133 -25.75 -10.67 7.32
N ARG A 134 -24.93 -10.92 8.34
CA ARG A 134 -25.21 -10.53 9.73
C ARG A 134 -24.27 -9.41 10.15
N LEU A 135 -24.82 -8.22 10.32
CA LEU A 135 -24.10 -7.08 10.86
C LEU A 135 -24.13 -7.09 12.39
N GLY A 136 -23.18 -6.40 13.02
CA GLY A 136 -23.06 -6.37 14.49
C GLY A 136 -22.65 -7.72 15.10
N ALA A 137 -22.05 -8.60 14.30
CA ALA A 137 -21.64 -9.94 14.68
C ALA A 137 -20.09 -10.00 14.72
N GLU A 138 -19.51 -9.88 15.91
CA GLU A 138 -18.06 -9.91 16.13
C GLU A 138 -17.58 -11.35 16.26
N VAL A 139 -16.67 -11.78 15.38
CA VAL A 139 -15.99 -13.06 15.49
C VAL A 139 -14.86 -12.93 16.50
N PHE A 140 -14.91 -13.69 17.59
CA PHE A 140 -13.91 -13.66 18.65
C PHE A 140 -13.06 -14.94 18.77
N ALA A 141 -13.54 -16.08 18.24
CA ALA A 141 -12.74 -17.30 18.17
C ALA A 141 -13.09 -18.14 16.94
N ILE A 142 -12.13 -18.93 16.50
CA ILE A 142 -12.27 -19.90 15.40
C ILE A 142 -11.73 -21.23 15.86
N ASP A 143 -12.50 -22.28 15.65
CA ASP A 143 -12.09 -23.66 15.82
C ASP A 143 -12.15 -24.42 14.49
N GLN A 144 -11.28 -25.40 14.29
CA GLN A 144 -11.25 -26.22 13.08
C GLN A 144 -10.87 -27.65 13.40
N ASP A 145 -11.56 -28.57 12.77
CA ASP A 145 -11.28 -30.00 12.82
C ASP A 145 -11.40 -30.63 11.42
N PRO A 146 -11.09 -31.91 11.22
CA PRO A 146 -11.25 -32.55 9.90
C PRO A 146 -12.69 -32.54 9.35
N ALA A 147 -13.70 -32.26 10.18
CA ALA A 147 -15.10 -32.23 9.80
C ALA A 147 -15.63 -30.82 9.53
N GLY A 148 -14.79 -29.76 9.65
CA GLY A 148 -15.19 -28.41 9.31
C GLY A 148 -14.61 -27.32 10.22
N VAL A 149 -15.24 -26.15 10.15
CA VAL A 149 -14.85 -24.96 10.92
C VAL A 149 -16.03 -24.47 11.76
N THR A 150 -15.75 -24.14 13.01
CA THR A 150 -16.72 -23.48 13.90
C THR A 150 -16.26 -22.04 14.18
N VAL A 151 -17.12 -21.08 13.90
CA VAL A 151 -16.87 -19.66 14.16
C VAL A 151 -17.67 -19.25 15.40
N HIS A 152 -17.01 -18.67 16.39
CA HIS A 152 -17.62 -18.19 17.62
C HIS A 152 -17.88 -16.69 17.48
N VAL A 153 -19.14 -16.31 17.66
CA VAL A 153 -19.65 -14.97 17.39
C VAL A 153 -20.27 -14.35 18.63
N LYS A 154 -20.04 -13.06 18.80
CA LYS A 154 -20.65 -12.22 19.83
C LYS A 154 -21.47 -11.13 19.18
N THR A 155 -22.66 -10.90 19.71
CA THR A 155 -23.59 -9.82 19.35
C THR A 155 -24.10 -9.14 20.63
N GLU A 156 -24.88 -8.08 20.49
CA GLU A 156 -25.59 -7.45 21.62
C GLU A 156 -26.56 -8.43 22.30
N ALA A 157 -27.18 -9.34 21.54
CA ALA A 157 -28.11 -10.34 22.06
C ALA A 157 -27.43 -11.52 22.76
N GLY A 158 -26.12 -11.67 22.63
CA GLY A 158 -25.38 -12.78 23.27
C GLY A 158 -24.36 -13.42 22.33
N ARG A 159 -23.93 -14.64 22.70
CA ARG A 159 -22.93 -15.42 21.96
C ARG A 159 -23.59 -16.60 21.29
N PHE A 160 -23.13 -16.96 20.12
CA PHE A 160 -23.52 -18.15 19.39
C PHE A 160 -22.35 -18.68 18.54
N THR A 161 -22.55 -19.83 17.94
CA THR A 161 -21.57 -20.44 17.03
C THR A 161 -22.24 -20.74 15.69
N GLU A 162 -21.45 -20.60 14.62
CA GLU A 162 -21.80 -21.05 13.28
C GLU A 162 -20.79 -22.11 12.85
N ARG A 163 -21.30 -23.18 12.25
CA ARG A 163 -20.47 -24.25 11.71
C ARG A 163 -20.64 -24.35 10.19
N GLY A 164 -19.52 -24.55 9.51
CA GLY A 164 -19.48 -24.80 8.08
C GLY A 164 -18.39 -25.80 7.72
N ASP A 165 -18.47 -26.39 6.54
CA ASP A 165 -17.43 -27.28 6.04
C ASP A 165 -16.13 -26.52 5.81
N TYR A 166 -16.23 -25.25 5.40
CA TYR A 166 -15.12 -24.32 5.14
C TYR A 166 -15.46 -22.92 5.65
N ALA A 167 -14.42 -22.15 5.98
CA ALA A 167 -14.53 -20.72 6.24
C ALA A 167 -13.49 -19.93 5.45
N VAL A 168 -13.92 -18.84 4.80
CA VAL A 168 -13.04 -17.86 4.18
C VAL A 168 -12.89 -16.68 5.13
N CYS A 169 -11.73 -16.53 5.74
CA CYS A 169 -11.43 -15.44 6.65
C CYS A 169 -10.81 -14.27 5.86
N THR A 170 -11.52 -13.16 5.76
CA THR A 170 -11.07 -11.93 5.10
C THR A 170 -10.62 -10.85 6.10
N LEU A 171 -10.50 -11.19 7.38
CA LEU A 171 -10.00 -10.27 8.40
C LEU A 171 -8.53 -9.94 8.15
N PRO A 172 -8.12 -8.67 8.16
CA PRO A 172 -6.71 -8.30 8.15
C PRO A 172 -5.97 -8.98 9.30
N PHE A 173 -4.72 -9.35 9.10
CA PHE A 173 -3.94 -10.02 10.16
C PHE A 173 -3.73 -9.13 11.39
N SER A 174 -3.74 -7.81 11.22
CA SER A 174 -3.75 -6.85 12.34
C SER A 174 -4.96 -7.03 13.26
N VAL A 175 -6.09 -7.50 12.75
CA VAL A 175 -7.31 -7.84 13.50
C VAL A 175 -7.33 -9.33 13.88
N LEU A 176 -7.02 -10.21 12.92
CA LEU A 176 -7.05 -11.67 13.13
C LEU A 176 -6.14 -12.13 14.27
N ARG A 177 -5.04 -11.43 14.55
CA ARG A 177 -4.16 -11.73 15.69
C ARG A 177 -4.84 -11.62 17.06
N HIS A 178 -6.00 -10.97 17.13
CA HIS A 178 -6.82 -10.83 18.34
C HIS A 178 -7.99 -11.81 18.41
N VAL A 179 -8.20 -12.58 17.33
CA VAL A 179 -9.19 -13.68 17.30
C VAL A 179 -8.53 -14.95 17.82
N GLU A 180 -9.17 -15.61 18.78
CA GLU A 180 -8.65 -16.83 19.38
C GLU A 180 -8.73 -18.00 18.38
N ALA A 181 -7.62 -18.68 18.15
CA ALA A 181 -7.58 -19.92 17.39
C ALA A 181 -7.59 -21.11 18.39
N LEU A 182 -8.75 -21.73 18.60
CA LEU A 182 -8.90 -22.83 19.55
C LEU A 182 -8.15 -24.08 19.09
N ALA A 183 -8.20 -24.39 17.78
CA ALA A 183 -7.23 -25.27 17.14
C ALA A 183 -6.12 -24.43 16.49
N PRO A 184 -4.85 -24.70 16.80
CA PRO A 184 -3.77 -23.84 16.33
C PRO A 184 -3.60 -23.93 14.80
N PHE A 185 -3.42 -22.78 14.16
CA PHE A 185 -2.98 -22.73 12.76
C PHE A 185 -1.57 -23.30 12.59
N SER A 186 -1.20 -23.67 11.37
CA SER A 186 0.17 -24.09 11.07
C SER A 186 1.20 -23.03 11.52
N ARG A 187 2.42 -23.45 11.83
CA ARG A 187 3.48 -22.54 12.26
C ARG A 187 3.73 -21.39 11.26
N ALA A 188 3.67 -21.69 9.96
CA ALA A 188 3.86 -20.67 8.91
C ALA A 188 2.72 -19.63 8.95
N LYS A 189 1.45 -20.09 9.04
CA LYS A 189 0.29 -19.20 9.14
C LYS A 189 0.32 -18.36 10.41
N GLN A 190 0.64 -18.95 11.57
CA GLN A 190 0.78 -18.19 12.82
C GLN A 190 1.86 -17.13 12.75
N ARG A 191 3.00 -17.46 12.11
CA ARG A 191 4.09 -16.49 11.89
C ARG A 191 3.61 -15.33 11.02
N ALA A 192 2.96 -15.60 9.89
CA ALA A 192 2.43 -14.56 9.01
C ALA A 192 1.44 -13.64 9.74
N ILE A 193 0.46 -14.20 10.48
CA ILE A 193 -0.54 -13.43 11.23
C ILE A 193 0.11 -12.51 12.27
N ARG A 194 1.21 -12.94 12.91
CA ARG A 194 1.87 -12.18 13.97
C ARG A 194 2.91 -11.20 13.47
N GLN A 195 3.62 -11.51 12.38
CA GLN A 195 4.83 -10.80 11.96
C GLN A 195 4.62 -9.90 10.76
N LEU A 196 3.57 -10.11 9.93
CA LEU A 196 3.31 -9.18 8.83
C LEU A 196 3.05 -7.79 9.38
N THR A 197 3.82 -6.84 8.87
CA THR A 197 3.71 -5.43 9.24
C THR A 197 2.56 -4.79 8.46
N TYR A 198 1.78 -3.97 9.15
CA TYR A 198 0.78 -3.10 8.57
C TYR A 198 1.21 -1.66 8.79
N HIS A 199 1.28 -0.88 7.72
CA HIS A 199 1.62 0.53 7.83
C HIS A 199 0.50 1.31 8.49
N ALA A 200 0.87 2.20 9.40
CA ALA A 200 -0.05 3.19 9.94
C ALA A 200 -0.26 4.29 8.91
N SER A 201 -1.50 4.56 8.57
CA SER A 201 -1.88 5.66 7.70
C SER A 201 -3.01 6.45 8.33
N THR A 202 -2.90 7.78 8.31
CA THR A 202 -3.94 8.68 8.81
C THR A 202 -4.38 9.59 7.69
N LYS A 203 -5.69 9.62 7.41
CA LYS A 203 -6.30 10.60 6.50
C LYS A 203 -7.11 11.58 7.31
N ILE A 204 -6.87 12.87 7.08
CA ILE A 204 -7.64 13.95 7.67
C ILE A 204 -8.40 14.63 6.53
N LEU A 205 -9.72 14.59 6.60
CA LEU A 205 -10.59 15.18 5.59
C LEU A 205 -11.15 16.49 6.10
N PHE A 206 -11.01 17.54 5.30
CA PHE A 206 -11.58 18.84 5.60
C PHE A 206 -12.69 19.17 4.59
N GLN A 207 -13.84 19.54 5.08
CA GLN A 207 -14.86 20.18 4.26
C GLN A 207 -14.69 21.70 4.39
N VAL A 208 -14.46 22.36 3.27
CA VAL A 208 -14.25 23.81 3.19
C VAL A 208 -15.46 24.47 2.53
N ARG A 209 -15.67 25.75 2.78
CA ARG A 209 -16.79 26.51 2.18
C ARG A 209 -16.54 26.84 0.72
N GLU A 210 -15.30 27.11 0.37
CA GLU A 210 -14.83 27.54 -0.93
C GLU A 210 -13.55 26.79 -1.29
N ARG A 211 -13.34 26.55 -2.56
CA ARG A 211 -12.11 25.95 -3.07
C ARG A 211 -11.04 27.05 -3.19
N ILE A 212 -10.49 27.46 -2.05
CA ILE A 212 -9.52 28.56 -1.97
C ILE A 212 -8.31 28.33 -2.86
N TRP A 213 -7.87 27.08 -3.02
CA TRP A 213 -6.78 26.69 -3.90
C TRP A 213 -7.07 26.98 -5.38
N GLU A 214 -8.34 26.92 -5.82
CA GLU A 214 -8.71 27.29 -7.19
C GLU A 214 -8.80 28.81 -7.35
N THR A 215 -9.39 29.52 -6.37
CA THR A 215 -9.67 30.95 -6.47
C THR A 215 -8.48 31.82 -6.16
N GLU A 216 -7.59 31.43 -5.24
CA GLU A 216 -6.44 32.21 -4.82
C GLU A 216 -5.15 31.74 -5.48
N ASP A 217 -4.93 30.43 -5.57
CA ASP A 217 -3.69 29.84 -6.07
C ASP A 217 -3.77 29.35 -7.53
N GLY A 218 -4.95 29.29 -8.13
CA GLY A 218 -5.18 28.78 -9.48
C GLY A 218 -4.93 27.29 -9.66
N ILE A 219 -4.97 26.51 -8.56
CA ILE A 219 -4.71 25.06 -8.55
C ILE A 219 -6.04 24.33 -8.80
N LEU A 220 -6.14 23.63 -9.93
CA LEU A 220 -7.35 22.89 -10.32
C LEU A 220 -7.35 21.43 -9.86
N GLY A 221 -6.36 21.01 -9.14
CA GLY A 221 -6.18 19.65 -8.61
C GLY A 221 -4.72 19.27 -8.50
N GLY A 222 -4.45 18.06 -8.09
CA GLY A 222 -3.09 17.56 -7.90
C GLY A 222 -2.77 17.24 -6.45
N ALA A 223 -1.50 17.16 -6.13
CA ALA A 223 -1.04 16.88 -4.78
C ALA A 223 0.13 17.78 -4.40
N THR A 224 0.17 18.19 -3.14
CA THR A 224 1.33 18.83 -2.52
C THR A 224 2.12 17.78 -1.76
N VAL A 225 3.41 17.73 -2.01
CA VAL A 225 4.39 16.89 -1.30
C VAL A 225 5.18 17.77 -0.36
N THR A 226 5.49 17.29 0.82
CA THR A 226 6.25 18.03 1.83
C THR A 226 7.06 17.09 2.72
N ASP A 227 8.18 17.54 3.22
CA ASP A 227 8.99 16.91 4.25
C ASP A 227 8.39 17.05 5.67
N LEU A 228 7.36 17.88 5.82
CA LEU A 228 6.62 18.03 7.06
C LEU A 228 5.88 16.73 7.44
N PRO A 229 5.50 16.53 8.72
CA PRO A 229 4.83 15.31 9.17
C PRO A 229 3.53 14.96 8.43
N ILE A 230 2.87 15.93 7.80
CA ILE A 230 1.66 15.71 6.99
C ILE A 230 1.96 14.97 5.68
N ARG A 231 3.17 15.07 5.15
CA ARG A 231 3.71 14.44 3.94
C ARG A 231 2.97 14.78 2.66
N ARG A 232 1.65 14.67 2.62
CA ARG A 232 0.86 14.86 1.40
C ARG A 232 -0.46 15.55 1.67
N MET A 233 -0.85 16.45 0.76
CA MET A 233 -2.20 17.00 0.63
C MET A 233 -2.69 16.78 -0.80
N ASN A 234 -3.95 16.37 -0.97
CA ASN A 234 -4.62 16.19 -2.26
C ASN A 234 -5.82 17.12 -2.37
#